data_07e6ee965d69ea7aa64843d7284dfcb7
#
_entry.id   07e6ee965d69ea7aa64843d7284dfcb7
#
_cell.length_a   1.000
_cell.length_b   1.000
_cell.length_c   1.000
_cell.angle_alpha   90.00
_cell.angle_beta   90.00
_cell.angle_gamma   90.00
#
_symmetry.space_group_name_H-M   'P 1'
#
loop_
_entity.id
_entity.type
_entity.pdbx_description
1 polymer ?
#
loop_
_entity_poly.entity_id
_entity_poly.type
_entity_poly.pdbx_seq_one_letter_code
_entity_poly.pdbx_strand_id
1 'polypeptide(L)'
;MKTKFYTVLIMFFGTFQSNFVVAQQVVVEKNSARTIAVDYKNSKMRSHVFQECVGAGRANEGLRADWQQQLTLAKKDIGFKFIRFHGLLHDDMYVYSEDENGNPIYNWQYVDKLYDFLLSIGVRPFVELGFMPSALASDNKTVFWWKGNITPPKSYDKWSALITALVKHFEERYGRAEVEKWYFEVWNEPNLKEFFSSNREEYFKLYEVSAKAVKSVSSTYRVGGPATSSSTWMKEALEFFSYQPALVDFISTHAYGTKSVFDEFGKRRTQMREADGIPIAIRKLRKDVDESPLKGREIHITEWNSSPNPKDPMHDTYQNASYALNVLKKTEHLVNSMSYWTFSDIFEEAGPPVTPFHGGFGLLTLQGIKKPTYYAYKFLNGLGDTELKNEDASSWVCKDKNGNIQALFWDYTLLSPDSSYNQQFYSRIIPSRNLGNVIFSVINVPNGKYKMLVSRTGFKKNDSFTAYKEMGAPTSLSVNQELAIKKASDGTADISEMVEVKGGRLMKIFEMRENDVFFVQFFKVQK
;
A
#
# COMPACT_ATOMS: atom_id res chain seq x y z
N MET A 1 8.71 -89.51 32.16
CA MET A 1 9.22 -88.58 31.16
C MET A 1 9.38 -87.24 31.83
N LYS A 2 10.51 -86.61 31.70
CA LYS A 2 11.13 -85.65 32.64
C LYS A 2 10.38 -84.30 32.70
N THR A 3 9.90 -83.95 33.90
CA THR A 3 9.40 -82.65 34.30
C THR A 3 10.54 -81.81 34.79
N LYS A 4 10.76 -80.62 34.20
CA LYS A 4 11.73 -79.63 34.70
C LYS A 4 10.98 -78.47 35.40
N PHE A 5 11.26 -78.30 36.69
CA PHE A 5 10.88 -77.14 37.49
C PHE A 5 11.79 -75.96 37.11
N TYR A 6 11.22 -74.77 36.93
CA TYR A 6 11.97 -73.52 36.94
C TYR A 6 11.50 -72.66 38.12
N THR A 7 12.43 -72.32 38.98
CA THR A 7 12.32 -71.42 40.12
C THR A 7 12.29 -69.97 39.63
N VAL A 8 11.21 -69.24 39.97
CA VAL A 8 11.12 -67.82 39.69
C VAL A 8 11.69 -67.05 40.88
N LEU A 9 12.76 -66.31 40.63
CA LEU A 9 13.38 -65.36 41.60
C LEU A 9 12.76 -64.00 41.38
N ILE A 10 11.96 -63.50 42.35
CA ILE A 10 11.40 -62.15 42.34
C ILE A 10 12.41 -61.20 42.94
N MET A 11 13.04 -60.33 42.12
CA MET A 11 13.82 -59.19 42.60
C MET A 11 12.90 -57.97 42.70
N PHE A 12 12.76 -57.41 43.89
CA PHE A 12 12.15 -56.10 44.14
C PHE A 12 13.16 -55.02 43.71
N PHE A 13 12.88 -54.28 42.65
CA PHE A 13 13.55 -53.03 42.33
C PHE A 13 12.73 -51.88 42.93
N GLY A 14 13.26 -51.27 43.96
CA GLY A 14 12.77 -50.01 44.50
C GLY A 14 13.12 -48.85 43.51
N THR A 15 12.12 -48.21 42.94
CA THR A 15 12.32 -47.00 42.12
C THR A 15 12.48 -45.80 43.04
N PHE A 16 13.70 -45.26 43.14
CA PHE A 16 13.97 -43.93 43.64
C PHE A 16 13.53 -42.96 42.54
N GLN A 17 12.41 -42.27 42.73
CA GLN A 17 12.09 -41.08 41.94
C GLN A 17 12.90 -39.89 42.46
N SER A 18 13.96 -39.55 41.77
CA SER A 18 14.64 -38.27 41.92
C SER A 18 13.85 -37.22 41.17
N ASN A 19 13.15 -36.36 41.88
CA ASN A 19 12.55 -35.14 41.33
C ASN A 19 13.67 -34.18 40.94
N PHE A 20 14.06 -34.20 39.68
CA PHE A 20 14.83 -33.08 39.08
C PHE A 20 13.87 -31.90 38.91
N VAL A 21 13.90 -30.96 39.83
CA VAL A 21 13.41 -29.61 39.64
C VAL A 21 14.34 -28.91 38.65
N VAL A 22 13.97 -28.91 37.38
CA VAL A 22 14.63 -28.04 36.39
C VAL A 22 14.19 -26.62 36.72
N ALA A 23 15.03 -25.88 37.42
CA ALA A 23 14.90 -24.45 37.55
C ALA A 23 15.02 -23.85 36.14
N GLN A 24 13.92 -23.51 35.50
CA GLN A 24 13.92 -22.60 34.35
C GLN A 24 14.53 -21.29 34.85
N GLN A 25 15.78 -21.05 34.50
CA GLN A 25 16.32 -19.70 34.53
C GLN A 25 15.51 -18.88 33.56
N VAL A 26 14.59 -18.07 34.08
CA VAL A 26 14.00 -16.95 33.36
C VAL A 26 15.16 -15.99 33.13
N VAL A 27 15.80 -16.09 31.96
CA VAL A 27 16.68 -15.05 31.44
C VAL A 27 15.79 -13.84 31.24
N VAL A 28 15.75 -12.96 32.24
CA VAL A 28 15.23 -11.61 32.06
C VAL A 28 16.27 -10.93 31.15
N GLU A 29 16.08 -11.02 29.83
CA GLU A 29 16.76 -10.13 28.92
C GLU A 29 16.51 -8.72 29.44
N LYS A 30 17.58 -8.05 29.83
CA LYS A 30 17.59 -6.65 30.17
C LYS A 30 17.26 -5.92 28.87
N ASN A 31 15.97 -5.71 28.58
CA ASN A 31 15.52 -4.91 27.46
C ASN A 31 16.15 -3.53 27.61
N SER A 32 17.25 -3.31 26.91
CA SER A 32 17.81 -1.97 26.77
C SER A 32 16.74 -1.10 26.11
N ALA A 33 16.32 -0.04 26.78
CA ALA A 33 15.30 0.85 26.26
C ALA A 33 15.72 1.33 24.85
N ARG A 34 14.84 1.17 23.84
CA ARG A 34 15.05 1.69 22.49
C ARG A 34 15.26 3.20 22.56
N THR A 35 16.32 3.70 21.94
CA THR A 35 16.65 5.12 21.94
C THR A 35 16.64 5.69 20.53
N ILE A 36 15.85 6.74 20.31
CA ILE A 36 15.86 7.54 19.08
C ILE A 36 16.63 8.84 19.41
N ALA A 37 17.91 8.86 19.03
CA ALA A 37 18.82 9.96 19.29
C ALA A 37 19.03 10.81 18.02
N VAL A 38 18.81 12.11 18.11
CA VAL A 38 18.78 13.02 16.96
C VAL A 38 19.55 14.28 17.26
N ASP A 39 20.29 14.81 16.27
CA ASP A 39 20.82 16.16 16.29
C ASP A 39 19.97 17.07 15.39
N TYR A 40 19.39 18.12 15.99
CA TYR A 40 18.55 19.10 15.28
C TYR A 40 19.28 19.80 14.12
N LYS A 41 20.61 19.86 14.14
CA LYS A 41 21.44 20.50 13.12
C LYS A 41 21.84 19.54 11.98
N ASN A 42 21.80 18.22 12.20
CA ASN A 42 22.19 17.24 11.20
C ASN A 42 20.97 16.76 10.39
N SER A 43 20.82 17.26 9.17
CA SER A 43 19.61 17.06 8.39
C SER A 43 19.87 16.78 6.92
N LYS A 44 18.85 16.21 6.25
CA LYS A 44 18.76 15.99 4.79
C LYS A 44 17.34 16.30 4.31
N MET A 45 17.13 16.40 3.00
CA MET A 45 15.78 16.45 2.42
C MET A 45 15.07 15.10 2.63
N ARG A 46 13.79 15.16 2.97
CA ARG A 46 12.96 13.97 3.14
C ARG A 46 12.45 13.44 1.80
N SER A 47 12.30 12.13 1.69
CA SER A 47 11.61 11.48 0.58
C SER A 47 10.09 11.55 0.74
N HIS A 48 9.36 11.65 -0.39
CA HIS A 48 7.91 11.75 -0.43
C HIS A 48 7.26 10.65 -1.30
N VAL A 49 7.95 9.54 -1.55
CA VAL A 49 7.48 8.45 -2.45
C VAL A 49 6.08 7.92 -2.11
N PHE A 50 5.68 8.00 -0.84
CA PHE A 50 4.37 7.56 -0.37
C PHE A 50 3.21 8.43 -0.83
N GLN A 51 3.48 9.68 -1.20
CA GLN A 51 2.48 10.64 -1.69
C GLN A 51 2.35 10.66 -3.20
N GLU A 52 3.32 10.09 -3.92
CA GLU A 52 3.37 10.24 -5.38
C GLU A 52 2.14 9.60 -6.04
N CYS A 53 1.71 8.41 -5.61
CA CYS A 53 0.55 7.76 -6.20
C CYS A 53 -0.24 6.96 -5.15
N VAL A 54 -1.54 6.80 -5.41
CA VAL A 54 -2.43 5.88 -4.68
C VAL A 54 -3.29 5.11 -5.67
N GLY A 55 -3.66 3.88 -5.31
CA GLY A 55 -4.55 3.04 -6.10
C GLY A 55 -6.03 3.28 -5.80
N ALA A 56 -6.88 2.94 -6.77
CA ALA A 56 -8.32 2.82 -6.64
C ALA A 56 -8.82 1.63 -7.48
N GLY A 57 -10.09 1.24 -7.36
CA GLY A 57 -10.64 0.12 -8.10
C GLY A 57 -10.73 0.41 -9.60
N ARG A 58 -11.83 0.97 -10.06
CA ARG A 58 -12.05 1.26 -11.50
C ARG A 58 -12.54 2.68 -11.76
N ALA A 59 -12.36 3.14 -13.00
CA ALA A 59 -12.72 4.49 -13.43
C ALA A 59 -14.18 4.86 -13.14
N ASN A 60 -15.11 3.94 -13.39
CA ASN A 60 -16.53 4.17 -13.19
C ASN A 60 -16.91 4.45 -11.73
N GLU A 61 -16.22 3.83 -10.76
CA GLU A 61 -16.40 4.14 -9.34
C GLU A 61 -16.10 5.60 -9.02
N GLY A 62 -15.16 6.21 -9.76
CA GLY A 62 -14.79 7.62 -9.60
C GLY A 62 -15.87 8.64 -10.01
N LEU A 63 -16.95 8.19 -10.67
CA LEU A 63 -18.13 9.01 -10.96
C LEU A 63 -19.09 9.11 -9.77
N ARG A 64 -18.90 8.32 -8.71
CA ARG A 64 -19.74 8.28 -7.51
C ARG A 64 -19.38 9.41 -6.56
N ALA A 65 -20.39 10.04 -5.99
CA ALA A 65 -20.20 11.16 -5.06
C ALA A 65 -19.45 10.75 -3.77
N ASP A 66 -19.74 9.58 -3.22
CA ASP A 66 -19.07 9.05 -2.02
C ASP A 66 -17.58 8.77 -2.27
N TRP A 67 -17.21 8.20 -3.42
CA TRP A 67 -15.82 7.99 -3.82
C TRP A 67 -15.08 9.33 -3.93
N GLN A 68 -15.69 10.34 -4.57
CA GLN A 68 -15.12 11.67 -4.73
C GLN A 68 -14.92 12.37 -3.37
N GLN A 69 -15.89 12.25 -2.45
CA GLN A 69 -15.77 12.77 -1.09
C GLN A 69 -14.62 12.10 -0.33
N GLN A 70 -14.49 10.78 -0.41
CA GLN A 70 -13.41 10.04 0.24
C GLN A 70 -12.04 10.38 -0.33
N LEU A 71 -11.91 10.53 -1.67
CA LEU A 71 -10.64 10.94 -2.28
C LEU A 71 -10.26 12.37 -1.90
N THR A 72 -11.22 13.28 -1.86
CA THR A 72 -11.01 14.67 -1.40
C THR A 72 -10.48 14.70 0.05
N LEU A 73 -11.05 13.86 0.93
CA LEU A 73 -10.58 13.71 2.30
C LEU A 73 -9.16 13.13 2.36
N ALA A 74 -8.88 12.06 1.61
CA ALA A 74 -7.57 11.43 1.53
C ALA A 74 -6.52 12.41 0.97
N LYS A 75 -6.84 13.15 -0.08
CA LYS A 75 -5.98 14.20 -0.63
C LYS A 75 -5.63 15.27 0.41
N LYS A 76 -6.63 15.76 1.15
CA LYS A 76 -6.43 16.77 2.21
C LYS A 76 -5.54 16.26 3.34
N ASP A 77 -5.80 15.05 3.84
CA ASP A 77 -5.14 14.50 5.02
C ASP A 77 -3.77 13.86 4.70
N ILE A 78 -3.58 13.32 3.49
CA ILE A 78 -2.38 12.52 3.11
C ILE A 78 -1.56 13.20 2.01
N GLY A 79 -2.21 13.91 1.06
CA GLY A 79 -1.51 14.70 0.06
C GLY A 79 -1.17 13.97 -1.23
N PHE A 80 -1.85 12.86 -1.57
CA PHE A 80 -1.61 12.12 -2.81
C PHE A 80 -1.59 13.02 -4.04
N LYS A 81 -0.60 12.80 -4.94
CA LYS A 81 -0.39 13.60 -6.14
C LYS A 81 -1.00 12.97 -7.38
N PHE A 82 -0.94 11.64 -7.47
CA PHE A 82 -1.50 10.85 -8.55
C PHE A 82 -2.44 9.78 -8.03
N ILE A 83 -3.32 9.31 -8.93
CA ILE A 83 -4.20 8.17 -8.69
C ILE A 83 -4.19 7.24 -9.89
N ARG A 84 -4.08 5.93 -9.65
CA ARG A 84 -4.16 4.86 -10.64
C ARG A 84 -5.38 4.02 -10.38
N PHE A 85 -6.11 3.66 -11.43
CA PHE A 85 -7.29 2.80 -11.38
C PHE A 85 -7.45 2.03 -12.68
N HIS A 86 -8.15 0.91 -12.63
CA HIS A 86 -8.46 0.07 -13.77
C HIS A 86 -9.58 0.63 -14.65
N GLY A 87 -9.71 0.04 -15.83
CA GLY A 87 -10.93 0.11 -16.63
C GLY A 87 -11.30 1.48 -17.18
N LEU A 88 -10.31 2.33 -17.48
CA LEU A 88 -10.58 3.60 -18.16
C LEU A 88 -11.28 3.39 -19.52
N LEU A 89 -10.90 2.31 -20.22
CA LEU A 89 -11.44 1.97 -21.54
C LEU A 89 -12.56 0.92 -21.50
N HIS A 90 -12.98 0.50 -20.31
CA HIS A 90 -14.07 -0.46 -20.12
C HIS A 90 -15.42 0.13 -20.62
N ASP A 91 -16.32 -0.75 -21.05
CA ASP A 91 -17.59 -0.38 -21.66
C ASP A 91 -18.48 0.53 -20.79
N ASP A 92 -18.38 0.45 -19.46
CA ASP A 92 -19.17 1.32 -18.57
C ASP A 92 -18.64 2.77 -18.48
N MET A 93 -17.44 3.04 -19.02
CA MET A 93 -16.96 4.40 -19.30
C MET A 93 -17.35 4.87 -20.69
N TYR A 94 -17.82 3.97 -21.53
CA TYR A 94 -18.37 4.20 -22.88
C TYR A 94 -17.41 4.98 -23.81
N VAL A 95 -16.11 4.73 -23.67
CA VAL A 95 -15.05 5.45 -24.41
C VAL A 95 -15.03 5.07 -25.89
N TYR A 96 -15.34 3.82 -26.22
CA TYR A 96 -15.22 3.26 -27.56
C TYR A 96 -16.44 2.44 -27.93
N SER A 97 -16.98 2.71 -29.09
CA SER A 97 -17.97 1.87 -29.78
C SER A 97 -17.71 1.88 -31.29
N GLU A 98 -18.42 1.07 -32.05
CA GLU A 98 -18.33 1.03 -33.52
C GLU A 98 -19.73 1.24 -34.11
N ASP A 99 -19.80 1.96 -35.24
CA ASP A 99 -21.03 2.10 -36.03
C ASP A 99 -21.33 0.80 -36.82
N GLU A 100 -22.41 0.77 -37.58
CA GLU A 100 -22.83 -0.38 -38.39
C GLU A 100 -21.80 -0.78 -39.47
N ASN A 101 -20.92 0.15 -39.87
CA ASN A 101 -19.84 -0.08 -40.82
C ASN A 101 -18.52 -0.48 -40.14
N GLY A 102 -18.52 -0.55 -38.80
CA GLY A 102 -17.32 -0.84 -37.99
C GLY A 102 -16.38 0.37 -37.83
N ASN A 103 -16.84 1.59 -38.10
CA ASN A 103 -16.03 2.79 -37.83
C ASN A 103 -16.04 3.12 -36.34
N PRO A 104 -14.93 3.56 -35.77
CA PRO A 104 -14.82 3.90 -34.36
C PRO A 104 -15.64 5.16 -34.02
N ILE A 105 -16.36 5.10 -32.90
CA ILE A 105 -17.04 6.23 -32.26
C ILE A 105 -16.40 6.42 -30.89
N TYR A 106 -15.85 7.60 -30.63
CA TYR A 106 -15.24 7.95 -29.35
C TYR A 106 -16.16 8.83 -28.53
N ASN A 107 -16.26 8.56 -27.21
CA ASN A 107 -17.04 9.35 -26.26
C ASN A 107 -16.22 9.62 -24.99
N TRP A 108 -15.99 10.88 -24.68
CA TRP A 108 -15.14 11.30 -23.57
C TRP A 108 -15.91 11.78 -22.33
N GLN A 109 -17.24 11.80 -22.37
CA GLN A 109 -18.09 12.46 -21.36
C GLN A 109 -17.79 11.98 -19.92
N TYR A 110 -17.66 10.67 -19.71
CA TYR A 110 -17.38 10.11 -18.39
C TYR A 110 -15.92 10.28 -17.98
N VAL A 111 -15.00 10.13 -18.92
CA VAL A 111 -13.56 10.39 -18.70
C VAL A 111 -13.35 11.85 -18.31
N ASP A 112 -13.93 12.78 -19.04
CA ASP A 112 -13.87 14.21 -18.74
C ASP A 112 -14.41 14.52 -17.36
N LYS A 113 -15.60 13.99 -17.03
CA LYS A 113 -16.21 14.20 -15.72
C LYS A 113 -15.33 13.73 -14.58
N LEU A 114 -14.69 12.57 -14.74
CA LEU A 114 -13.77 12.02 -13.74
C LEU A 114 -12.48 12.85 -13.64
N TYR A 115 -11.85 13.14 -14.78
CA TYR A 115 -10.54 13.82 -14.78
C TYR A 115 -10.65 15.30 -14.41
N ASP A 116 -11.74 15.99 -14.76
CA ASP A 116 -12.04 17.33 -14.28
C ASP A 116 -12.13 17.36 -12.75
N PHE A 117 -12.82 16.37 -12.15
CA PHE A 117 -12.87 16.24 -10.69
C PHE A 117 -11.48 16.02 -10.10
N LEU A 118 -10.70 15.07 -10.63
CA LEU A 118 -9.35 14.77 -10.12
C LEU A 118 -8.47 16.02 -10.12
N LEU A 119 -8.42 16.73 -11.25
CA LEU A 119 -7.62 17.94 -11.39
C LEU A 119 -8.12 19.07 -10.50
N SER A 120 -9.44 19.18 -10.29
CA SER A 120 -10.02 20.21 -9.41
C SER A 120 -9.57 20.09 -7.96
N ILE A 121 -9.26 18.89 -7.49
CA ILE A 121 -8.73 18.64 -6.15
C ILE A 121 -7.20 18.53 -6.12
N GLY A 122 -6.51 18.77 -7.26
CA GLY A 122 -5.07 18.71 -7.39
C GLY A 122 -4.49 17.29 -7.35
N VAL A 123 -5.23 16.32 -7.86
CA VAL A 123 -4.77 14.93 -8.10
C VAL A 123 -4.68 14.71 -9.61
N ARG A 124 -3.60 14.09 -10.08
CA ARG A 124 -3.38 13.75 -11.49
C ARG A 124 -3.66 12.28 -11.76
N PRO A 125 -4.12 11.93 -12.97
CA PRO A 125 -4.22 10.53 -13.34
C PRO A 125 -2.81 9.94 -13.58
N PHE A 126 -2.59 8.72 -13.08
CA PHE A 126 -1.60 7.77 -13.54
C PHE A 126 -2.39 6.80 -14.44
N VAL A 127 -2.34 7.07 -15.75
CA VAL A 127 -3.30 6.50 -16.71
C VAL A 127 -2.95 5.05 -17.02
N GLU A 128 -3.81 4.11 -16.63
CA GLU A 128 -3.73 2.71 -17.09
C GLU A 128 -4.49 2.57 -18.43
N LEU A 129 -3.79 2.13 -19.47
CA LEU A 129 -4.38 1.87 -20.79
C LEU A 129 -4.98 0.45 -20.83
N GLY A 130 -6.16 0.31 -20.28
CA GLY A 130 -6.90 -0.95 -20.10
C GLY A 130 -8.28 -0.70 -19.46
N PHE A 131 -9.20 -1.67 -19.34
CA PHE A 131 -9.21 -2.94 -20.06
C PHE A 131 -9.76 -2.77 -21.50
N MET A 132 -9.75 -3.87 -22.30
CA MET A 132 -10.17 -3.79 -23.70
C MET A 132 -11.66 -3.44 -23.84
N PRO A 133 -12.04 -2.45 -24.62
CA PRO A 133 -13.46 -2.26 -24.98
C PRO A 133 -14.01 -3.48 -25.68
N SER A 134 -15.22 -3.95 -25.34
CA SER A 134 -15.80 -5.17 -25.93
C SER A 134 -15.92 -5.10 -27.45
N ALA A 135 -16.24 -3.93 -28.00
CA ALA A 135 -16.31 -3.72 -29.46
C ALA A 135 -14.95 -3.88 -30.16
N LEU A 136 -13.82 -3.75 -29.45
CA LEU A 136 -12.46 -3.93 -30.00
C LEU A 136 -11.81 -5.25 -29.58
N ALA A 137 -12.41 -5.99 -28.67
CA ALA A 137 -11.88 -7.23 -28.12
C ALA A 137 -11.79 -8.35 -29.15
N SER A 138 -10.75 -9.20 -29.06
CA SER A 138 -10.59 -10.39 -29.94
C SER A 138 -11.39 -11.60 -29.45
N ASP A 139 -11.84 -11.61 -28.18
CA ASP A 139 -12.65 -12.67 -27.55
C ASP A 139 -13.46 -12.05 -26.39
N ASN A 140 -14.39 -12.82 -25.82
CA ASN A 140 -15.31 -12.39 -24.74
C ASN A 140 -14.82 -12.75 -23.33
N LYS A 141 -13.53 -13.06 -23.12
CA LYS A 141 -12.96 -13.40 -21.82
C LYS A 141 -12.88 -12.15 -20.95
N THR A 142 -13.41 -12.26 -19.74
CA THR A 142 -13.48 -11.14 -18.79
C THR A 142 -12.98 -11.54 -17.40
N VAL A 143 -12.60 -10.54 -16.62
CA VAL A 143 -12.22 -10.63 -15.20
C VAL A 143 -13.10 -9.70 -14.38
N PHE A 144 -13.11 -9.92 -13.08
CA PHE A 144 -13.86 -9.15 -12.09
C PHE A 144 -15.38 -9.24 -12.20
N TRP A 145 -16.06 -8.82 -11.16
CA TRP A 145 -17.51 -8.73 -11.13
C TRP A 145 -18.09 -7.83 -12.23
N TRP A 146 -17.41 -6.73 -12.53
CA TRP A 146 -17.79 -5.77 -13.59
C TRP A 146 -17.33 -6.16 -15.00
N LYS A 147 -16.76 -7.39 -15.18
CA LYS A 147 -16.47 -8.01 -16.47
C LYS A 147 -15.53 -7.23 -17.39
N GLY A 148 -14.40 -6.72 -16.85
CA GLY A 148 -13.33 -6.14 -17.66
C GLY A 148 -12.80 -7.15 -18.69
N ASN A 149 -12.78 -6.79 -19.98
CA ASN A 149 -12.32 -7.70 -21.03
C ASN A 149 -10.78 -7.76 -21.03
N ILE A 150 -10.24 -9.00 -20.99
CA ILE A 150 -8.82 -9.28 -20.80
C ILE A 150 -8.13 -9.78 -22.08
N THR A 151 -8.76 -9.60 -23.26
CA THR A 151 -8.22 -10.10 -24.51
C THR A 151 -7.42 -9.04 -25.26
N PRO A 152 -6.47 -9.43 -26.13
CA PRO A 152 -5.87 -8.49 -27.07
C PRO A 152 -6.93 -7.86 -28.00
N PRO A 153 -6.60 -6.74 -28.66
CA PRO A 153 -7.51 -6.15 -29.64
C PRO A 153 -7.66 -7.04 -30.89
N LYS A 154 -8.84 -7.10 -31.47
CA LYS A 154 -9.08 -7.73 -32.78
C LYS A 154 -8.38 -7.00 -33.92
N SER A 155 -8.02 -5.70 -33.73
CA SER A 155 -7.29 -4.84 -34.67
C SER A 155 -6.35 -3.91 -33.91
N TYR A 156 -5.07 -4.05 -34.13
CA TYR A 156 -4.04 -3.17 -33.55
C TYR A 156 -4.07 -1.76 -34.14
N ASP A 157 -4.50 -1.60 -35.40
CA ASP A 157 -4.67 -0.27 -36.02
C ASP A 157 -5.78 0.51 -35.31
N LYS A 158 -6.91 -0.13 -35.01
CA LYS A 158 -8.00 0.48 -34.24
C LYS A 158 -7.60 0.76 -32.80
N TRP A 159 -6.83 -0.13 -32.17
CA TRP A 159 -6.27 0.11 -30.83
C TRP A 159 -5.33 1.33 -30.84
N SER A 160 -4.40 1.40 -31.78
CA SER A 160 -3.51 2.55 -31.95
C SER A 160 -4.28 3.84 -32.17
N ALA A 161 -5.33 3.80 -32.99
CA ALA A 161 -6.19 4.95 -33.25
C ALA A 161 -6.94 5.41 -31.98
N LEU A 162 -7.47 4.47 -31.19
CA LEU A 162 -8.12 4.75 -29.90
C LEU A 162 -7.17 5.43 -28.92
N ILE A 163 -5.96 4.88 -28.71
CA ILE A 163 -4.97 5.46 -27.78
C ILE A 163 -4.53 6.85 -28.27
N THR A 164 -4.29 7.00 -29.58
CA THR A 164 -3.93 8.30 -30.15
C THR A 164 -5.05 9.33 -29.96
N ALA A 165 -6.31 8.95 -30.19
CA ALA A 165 -7.46 9.83 -30.01
C ALA A 165 -7.64 10.23 -28.54
N LEU A 166 -7.48 9.28 -27.61
CA LEU A 166 -7.56 9.53 -26.16
C LEU A 166 -6.49 10.55 -25.72
N VAL A 167 -5.25 10.35 -26.10
CA VAL A 167 -4.14 11.21 -25.69
C VAL A 167 -4.25 12.60 -26.33
N LYS A 168 -4.68 12.69 -27.58
CA LYS A 168 -4.99 13.98 -28.23
C LYS A 168 -6.10 14.72 -27.50
N HIS A 169 -7.19 14.01 -27.14
CA HIS A 169 -8.28 14.59 -26.37
C HIS A 169 -7.79 15.15 -25.03
N PHE A 170 -6.92 14.43 -24.32
CA PHE A 170 -6.31 14.96 -23.09
C PHE A 170 -5.47 16.21 -23.34
N GLU A 171 -4.67 16.25 -24.41
CA GLU A 171 -3.88 17.44 -24.78
C GLU A 171 -4.80 18.62 -25.12
N GLU A 172 -5.84 18.39 -25.91
CA GLU A 172 -6.81 19.43 -26.31
C GLU A 172 -7.59 20.01 -25.12
N ARG A 173 -7.99 19.12 -24.17
CA ARG A 173 -8.82 19.54 -23.02
C ARG A 173 -8.00 20.17 -21.90
N TYR A 174 -6.86 19.58 -21.53
CA TYR A 174 -6.09 19.96 -20.35
C TYR A 174 -4.81 20.72 -20.67
N GLY A 175 -4.43 20.77 -21.91
CA GLY A 175 -3.21 21.40 -22.39
C GLY A 175 -1.95 20.53 -22.24
N ARG A 176 -1.04 20.67 -23.19
CA ARG A 176 0.22 19.91 -23.23
C ARG A 176 1.01 19.97 -21.91
N ALA A 177 1.18 21.16 -21.34
CA ALA A 177 1.97 21.38 -20.13
C ALA A 177 1.40 20.65 -18.87
N GLU A 178 0.11 20.33 -18.87
CA GLU A 178 -0.48 19.49 -17.80
C GLU A 178 -0.30 18.01 -18.12
N VAL A 179 -0.58 17.56 -19.36
CA VAL A 179 -0.49 16.15 -19.75
C VAL A 179 0.97 15.64 -19.71
N GLU A 180 1.97 16.49 -19.95
CA GLU A 180 3.40 16.15 -19.78
C GLU A 180 3.77 15.72 -18.35
N LYS A 181 2.94 16.04 -17.35
CA LYS A 181 3.14 15.61 -15.96
C LYS A 181 2.56 14.23 -15.69
N TRP A 182 1.71 13.69 -16.58
CA TRP A 182 1.04 12.42 -16.40
C TRP A 182 1.92 11.25 -16.78
N TYR A 183 1.50 10.04 -16.34
CA TYR A 183 2.09 8.77 -16.71
C TYR A 183 1.08 7.94 -17.48
N PHE A 184 1.53 7.20 -18.48
CA PHE A 184 0.71 6.28 -19.27
C PHE A 184 1.28 4.88 -19.09
N GLU A 185 0.59 4.03 -18.36
CA GLU A 185 0.96 2.64 -18.10
C GLU A 185 0.18 1.71 -19.02
N VAL A 186 0.89 0.78 -19.66
CA VAL A 186 0.25 -0.12 -20.62
C VAL A 186 -0.22 -1.37 -19.90
N TRP A 187 -1.55 -1.49 -19.72
CA TRP A 187 -2.24 -2.65 -19.17
C TRP A 187 -2.05 -2.86 -17.66
N ASN A 188 -2.61 -4.00 -17.14
CA ASN A 188 -2.51 -4.45 -15.75
C ASN A 188 -2.18 -5.94 -15.69
N GLU A 189 -1.12 -6.31 -14.96
CA GLU A 189 -0.67 -7.68 -14.65
C GLU A 189 -0.74 -8.66 -15.83
N PRO A 190 -0.17 -8.34 -17.00
CA PRO A 190 -0.30 -9.13 -18.22
C PRO A 190 0.34 -10.54 -18.12
N ASN A 191 1.14 -10.77 -17.08
CA ASN A 191 1.74 -12.07 -16.78
C ASN A 191 0.76 -13.07 -16.14
N LEU A 192 -0.41 -12.60 -15.69
CA LEU A 192 -1.47 -13.43 -15.15
C LEU A 192 -2.53 -13.68 -16.22
N LYS A 193 -2.88 -14.95 -16.43
CA LYS A 193 -3.90 -15.36 -17.42
C LYS A 193 -5.28 -14.81 -17.10
N GLU A 194 -5.52 -14.51 -15.84
CA GLU A 194 -6.72 -13.88 -15.32
C GLU A 194 -6.85 -12.41 -15.73
N PHE A 195 -5.74 -11.75 -16.10
CA PHE A 195 -5.72 -10.34 -16.50
C PHE A 195 -5.32 -10.10 -17.96
N PHE A 196 -4.67 -11.09 -18.60
CA PHE A 196 -4.37 -11.03 -20.02
C PHE A 196 -4.42 -12.45 -20.62
N SER A 197 -5.43 -12.71 -21.44
CA SER A 197 -5.74 -14.06 -21.92
C SER A 197 -4.77 -14.60 -22.98
N SER A 198 -3.76 -13.83 -23.37
CA SER A 198 -2.76 -14.20 -24.35
C SER A 198 -1.37 -14.47 -23.70
N ASN A 199 -0.30 -14.36 -24.45
CA ASN A 199 1.06 -14.63 -24.01
C ASN A 199 1.89 -13.35 -23.88
N ARG A 200 3.15 -13.49 -23.45
CA ARG A 200 4.09 -12.40 -23.22
C ARG A 200 4.43 -11.62 -24.50
N GLU A 201 4.62 -12.33 -25.60
CA GLU A 201 4.96 -11.77 -26.90
C GLU A 201 3.81 -10.89 -27.43
N GLU A 202 2.56 -11.32 -27.24
CA GLU A 202 1.37 -10.54 -27.59
C GLU A 202 1.23 -9.31 -26.69
N TYR A 203 1.60 -9.41 -25.41
CA TYR A 203 1.66 -8.24 -24.53
C TYR A 203 2.72 -7.25 -24.99
N PHE A 204 3.92 -7.70 -25.36
CA PHE A 204 4.96 -6.80 -25.84
C PHE A 204 4.55 -6.08 -27.12
N LYS A 205 3.81 -6.75 -28.02
CA LYS A 205 3.20 -6.09 -29.18
C LYS A 205 2.17 -5.03 -28.78
N LEU A 206 1.27 -5.36 -27.82
CA LEU A 206 0.33 -4.39 -27.27
C LEU A 206 1.03 -3.17 -26.67
N TYR A 207 2.10 -3.40 -25.91
CA TYR A 207 2.92 -2.34 -25.34
C TYR A 207 3.53 -1.45 -26.42
N GLU A 208 4.19 -2.02 -27.39
CA GLU A 208 4.85 -1.28 -28.46
C GLU A 208 3.87 -0.40 -29.25
N VAL A 209 2.71 -0.96 -29.61
CA VAL A 209 1.68 -0.21 -30.34
C VAL A 209 1.12 0.92 -29.48
N SER A 210 0.84 0.66 -28.20
CA SER A 210 0.35 1.68 -27.25
C SER A 210 1.37 2.80 -27.03
N ALA A 211 2.64 2.44 -26.80
CA ALA A 211 3.72 3.41 -26.59
C ALA A 211 3.96 4.27 -27.83
N LYS A 212 3.95 3.69 -29.03
CA LYS A 212 4.03 4.44 -30.30
C LYS A 212 2.85 5.40 -30.46
N ALA A 213 1.63 4.97 -30.11
CA ALA A 213 0.44 5.81 -30.17
C ALA A 213 0.54 7.02 -29.21
N VAL A 214 0.96 6.82 -27.96
CA VAL A 214 1.20 7.91 -27.00
C VAL A 214 2.29 8.86 -27.52
N LYS A 215 3.45 8.33 -27.95
CA LYS A 215 4.59 9.10 -28.45
C LYS A 215 4.31 9.82 -29.77
N SER A 216 3.36 9.35 -30.57
CA SER A 216 2.94 10.03 -31.80
C SER A 216 2.23 11.37 -31.55
N VAL A 217 1.59 11.52 -30.38
CA VAL A 217 0.97 12.80 -29.98
C VAL A 217 2.04 13.75 -29.43
N SER A 218 2.89 13.26 -28.51
CA SER A 218 4.06 14.02 -28.05
C SER A 218 5.16 13.07 -27.59
N SER A 219 6.38 13.27 -28.09
CA SER A 219 7.55 12.49 -27.64
C SER A 219 7.91 12.69 -26.17
N THR A 220 7.39 13.76 -25.54
CA THR A 220 7.62 14.08 -24.12
C THR A 220 6.66 13.37 -23.18
N TYR A 221 5.55 12.80 -23.66
CA TYR A 221 4.60 12.08 -22.81
C TYR A 221 5.21 10.78 -22.30
N ARG A 222 5.08 10.55 -20.98
CA ARG A 222 5.75 9.45 -20.30
C ARG A 222 4.95 8.17 -20.40
N VAL A 223 5.51 7.14 -21.03
CA VAL A 223 4.90 5.81 -21.17
C VAL A 223 5.81 4.75 -20.57
N GLY A 224 5.21 3.72 -19.92
CA GLY A 224 5.96 2.66 -19.28
C GLY A 224 5.10 1.43 -18.94
N GLY A 225 5.75 0.50 -18.26
CA GLY A 225 5.24 -0.80 -17.86
C GLY A 225 6.37 -1.68 -17.30
N PRO A 226 6.23 -3.01 -17.26
CA PRO A 226 5.12 -3.82 -17.76
C PRO A 226 3.95 -4.02 -16.78
N ALA A 227 3.92 -3.39 -15.62
CA ALA A 227 2.89 -3.53 -14.58
C ALA A 227 2.62 -4.99 -14.17
N THR A 228 3.67 -5.81 -14.11
CA THR A 228 3.52 -7.24 -13.83
C THR A 228 3.39 -7.53 -12.34
N SER A 229 2.64 -8.57 -12.01
CA SER A 229 2.59 -9.11 -10.66
C SER A 229 3.96 -9.63 -10.22
N SER A 230 4.44 -9.16 -9.07
CA SER A 230 5.66 -9.63 -8.40
C SER A 230 6.94 -9.55 -9.25
N SER A 231 7.05 -8.55 -10.13
CA SER A 231 8.18 -8.37 -11.08
C SER A 231 8.42 -9.58 -11.99
N THR A 232 7.40 -10.38 -12.24
CA THR A 232 7.45 -11.49 -13.21
C THR A 232 7.70 -10.92 -14.61
N TRP A 233 8.45 -11.59 -15.47
CA TRP A 233 8.90 -11.14 -16.80
C TRP A 233 9.82 -9.91 -16.78
N MET A 234 10.30 -9.46 -15.63
CA MET A 234 11.07 -8.20 -15.58
C MET A 234 12.35 -8.29 -16.40
N LYS A 235 13.04 -9.44 -16.37
CA LYS A 235 14.26 -9.61 -17.19
C LYS A 235 13.95 -9.49 -18.68
N GLU A 236 12.93 -10.19 -19.16
CA GLU A 236 12.50 -10.17 -20.56
C GLU A 236 11.93 -8.80 -20.96
N ALA A 237 11.22 -8.14 -20.04
CA ALA A 237 10.74 -6.77 -20.28
C ALA A 237 11.88 -5.78 -20.42
N LEU A 238 12.89 -5.81 -19.54
CA LEU A 238 14.07 -4.95 -19.63
C LEU A 238 14.85 -5.20 -20.92
N GLU A 239 14.98 -6.45 -21.36
CA GLU A 239 15.59 -6.81 -22.64
C GLU A 239 14.79 -6.21 -23.81
N PHE A 240 13.48 -6.48 -23.87
CA PHE A 240 12.59 -5.95 -24.92
C PHE A 240 12.62 -4.42 -24.99
N PHE A 241 12.52 -3.74 -23.86
CA PHE A 241 12.54 -2.28 -23.76
C PHE A 241 13.89 -1.69 -24.20
N SER A 242 14.98 -2.43 -24.01
CA SER A 242 16.33 -1.98 -24.39
C SER A 242 16.51 -1.85 -25.90
N TYR A 243 15.72 -2.56 -26.71
CA TYR A 243 15.74 -2.42 -28.18
C TYR A 243 15.08 -1.13 -28.66
N GLN A 244 14.16 -0.56 -27.87
CA GLN A 244 13.42 0.65 -28.22
C GLN A 244 13.32 1.61 -27.00
N PRO A 245 14.45 2.11 -26.47
CA PRO A 245 14.47 2.85 -25.20
C PRO A 245 13.72 4.18 -25.25
N ALA A 246 13.44 4.72 -26.45
CA ALA A 246 12.61 5.92 -26.62
C ALA A 246 11.11 5.68 -26.34
N LEU A 247 10.68 4.43 -26.29
CA LEU A 247 9.31 4.04 -25.98
C LEU A 247 9.09 3.70 -24.48
N VAL A 248 10.11 3.92 -23.62
CA VAL A 248 10.05 3.56 -22.19
C VAL A 248 10.61 4.69 -21.35
N ASP A 249 9.75 5.35 -20.59
CA ASP A 249 10.17 6.42 -19.68
C ASP A 249 10.29 5.93 -18.23
N PHE A 250 9.53 4.89 -17.85
CA PHE A 250 9.54 4.32 -16.51
C PHE A 250 9.29 2.80 -16.52
N ILE A 251 9.70 2.15 -15.46
CA ILE A 251 9.44 0.73 -15.19
C ILE A 251 8.40 0.64 -14.10
N SER A 252 7.40 -0.23 -14.27
CA SER A 252 6.39 -0.46 -13.23
C SER A 252 6.15 -1.94 -12.95
N THR A 253 5.75 -2.23 -11.72
CA THR A 253 5.40 -3.57 -11.24
C THR A 253 4.57 -3.48 -9.96
N HIS A 254 4.04 -4.63 -9.51
CA HIS A 254 3.28 -4.75 -8.27
C HIS A 254 4.05 -5.55 -7.22
N ALA A 255 3.79 -5.26 -5.93
CA ALA A 255 4.45 -5.91 -4.81
C ALA A 255 3.50 -6.15 -3.63
N TYR A 256 3.32 -7.41 -3.24
CA TYR A 256 2.45 -7.79 -2.13
C TYR A 256 3.21 -8.62 -1.09
N GLY A 257 2.83 -8.45 0.18
CA GLY A 257 3.53 -9.00 1.34
C GLY A 257 3.18 -10.43 1.70
N THR A 258 2.33 -11.11 0.93
CA THR A 258 1.95 -12.50 1.18
C THR A 258 2.51 -13.48 0.17
N LYS A 259 2.51 -14.74 0.55
CA LYS A 259 2.67 -15.91 -0.32
C LYS A 259 1.36 -16.70 -0.36
N SER A 260 1.11 -17.37 -1.48
CA SER A 260 0.04 -18.35 -1.58
C SER A 260 0.47 -19.67 -0.96
N VAL A 261 -0.40 -20.24 -0.13
CA VAL A 261 -0.27 -21.58 0.45
C VAL A 261 -1.58 -22.34 0.26
N PHE A 262 -1.57 -23.67 0.41
CA PHE A 262 -2.78 -24.48 0.36
C PHE A 262 -3.08 -25.03 1.74
N ASP A 263 -4.36 -24.99 2.14
CA ASP A 263 -4.82 -25.61 3.38
C ASP A 263 -4.97 -27.14 3.20
N GLU A 264 -5.36 -27.81 4.28
CA GLU A 264 -5.57 -29.27 4.31
C GLU A 264 -6.65 -29.79 3.34
N PHE A 265 -7.51 -28.89 2.86
CA PHE A 265 -8.56 -29.16 1.87
C PHE A 265 -8.14 -28.77 0.44
N GLY A 266 -6.87 -28.40 0.22
CA GLY A 266 -6.37 -27.94 -1.07
C GLY A 266 -6.85 -26.54 -1.48
N LYS A 267 -7.48 -25.77 -0.57
CA LYS A 267 -7.93 -24.41 -0.87
C LYS A 267 -6.77 -23.42 -0.74
N ARG A 268 -6.63 -22.56 -1.75
CA ARG A 268 -5.63 -21.48 -1.74
C ARG A 268 -5.91 -20.49 -0.62
N ARG A 269 -4.88 -20.17 0.16
CA ARG A 269 -4.89 -19.22 1.28
C ARG A 269 -3.74 -18.24 1.15
N THR A 270 -3.85 -17.12 1.86
CA THR A 270 -2.77 -16.14 2.00
C THR A 270 -2.07 -16.30 3.35
N GLN A 271 -0.75 -16.19 3.32
CA GLN A 271 0.10 -16.18 4.51
C GLN A 271 1.11 -15.04 4.37
N MET A 272 1.36 -14.29 5.45
CA MET A 272 2.38 -13.25 5.41
C MET A 272 3.74 -13.85 5.03
N ARG A 273 4.48 -13.14 4.17
CA ARG A 273 5.91 -13.39 3.94
C ARG A 273 6.71 -12.87 5.13
N GLU A 274 8.01 -13.06 5.08
CA GLU A 274 8.97 -12.40 5.97
C GLU A 274 8.75 -10.88 5.99
N ALA A 275 9.11 -10.26 7.10
CA ALA A 275 8.95 -8.82 7.35
C ALA A 275 9.51 -7.93 6.21
N ASP A 276 10.57 -8.38 5.54
CA ASP A 276 11.28 -7.65 4.50
C ASP A 276 11.00 -8.17 3.08
N GLY A 277 9.98 -9.00 2.88
CA GLY A 277 9.69 -9.62 1.58
C GLY A 277 9.52 -8.60 0.44
N ILE A 278 8.74 -7.53 0.64
CA ILE A 278 8.59 -6.43 -0.34
C ILE A 278 9.90 -5.64 -0.51
N PRO A 279 10.57 -5.13 0.55
CA PRO A 279 11.85 -4.45 0.42
C PRO A 279 12.93 -5.24 -0.30
N ILE A 280 13.02 -6.56 -0.08
CA ILE A 280 13.97 -7.44 -0.78
C ILE A 280 13.66 -7.49 -2.28
N ALA A 281 12.39 -7.68 -2.65
CA ALA A 281 11.97 -7.71 -4.04
C ALA A 281 12.25 -6.39 -4.77
N ILE A 282 11.97 -5.26 -4.11
CA ILE A 282 12.22 -3.92 -4.69
C ILE A 282 13.72 -3.63 -4.83
N ARG A 283 14.57 -4.02 -3.86
CA ARG A 283 16.03 -3.90 -4.00
C ARG A 283 16.55 -4.69 -5.19
N LYS A 284 16.02 -5.91 -5.38
CA LYS A 284 16.37 -6.73 -6.55
C LYS A 284 15.95 -6.04 -7.85
N LEU A 285 14.73 -5.53 -7.94
CA LEU A 285 14.24 -4.79 -9.10
C LEU A 285 15.12 -3.57 -9.40
N ARG A 286 15.45 -2.74 -8.40
CA ARG A 286 16.33 -1.58 -8.58
C ARG A 286 17.70 -2.00 -9.14
N LYS A 287 18.28 -3.06 -8.60
CA LYS A 287 19.53 -3.62 -9.11
C LYS A 287 19.40 -4.08 -10.56
N ASP A 288 18.36 -4.86 -10.90
CA ASP A 288 18.13 -5.36 -12.26
C ASP A 288 18.01 -4.21 -13.28
N VAL A 289 17.31 -3.12 -12.92
CA VAL A 289 17.18 -1.92 -13.76
C VAL A 289 18.53 -1.20 -13.89
N ASP A 290 19.28 -1.01 -12.80
CA ASP A 290 20.57 -0.31 -12.81
C ASP A 290 21.68 -1.06 -13.55
N GLU A 291 21.58 -2.38 -13.66
CA GLU A 291 22.47 -3.25 -14.42
C GLU A 291 22.05 -3.40 -15.90
N SER A 292 20.87 -2.89 -16.28
CA SER A 292 20.34 -2.90 -17.64
C SER A 292 20.71 -1.65 -18.45
N PRO A 293 20.52 -1.64 -19.78
CA PRO A 293 20.63 -0.43 -20.60
C PRO A 293 19.64 0.68 -20.24
N LEU A 294 18.64 0.39 -19.40
CA LEU A 294 17.61 1.32 -18.92
C LEU A 294 17.97 1.94 -17.56
N LYS A 295 19.24 1.87 -17.16
CA LYS A 295 19.75 2.50 -15.94
C LYS A 295 19.28 3.94 -15.81
N GLY A 296 18.78 4.30 -14.62
CA GLY A 296 18.29 5.65 -14.31
C GLY A 296 16.83 5.90 -14.68
N ARG A 297 16.13 4.92 -15.29
CA ARG A 297 14.67 5.03 -15.46
C ARG A 297 13.97 5.03 -14.11
N GLU A 298 12.88 5.81 -14.04
CA GLU A 298 11.98 5.80 -12.87
C GLU A 298 11.45 4.39 -12.62
N ILE A 299 11.28 4.03 -11.35
CA ILE A 299 10.60 2.80 -10.93
C ILE A 299 9.36 3.18 -10.14
N HIS A 300 8.22 2.67 -10.56
CA HIS A 300 6.94 2.85 -9.89
C HIS A 300 6.38 1.49 -9.45
N ILE A 301 6.12 1.35 -8.16
CA ILE A 301 5.33 0.23 -7.64
C ILE A 301 3.87 0.67 -7.71
N THR A 302 3.22 0.34 -8.82
CA THR A 302 1.89 0.85 -9.16
C THR A 302 0.75 0.19 -8.41
N GLU A 303 1.03 -0.94 -7.75
CA GLU A 303 0.20 -1.52 -6.69
C GLU A 303 1.06 -2.15 -5.60
N TRP A 304 0.72 -1.89 -4.34
CA TRP A 304 1.28 -2.63 -3.22
C TRP A 304 0.35 -2.62 -2.00
N ASN A 305 0.38 -3.71 -1.22
CA ASN A 305 -0.26 -3.83 0.08
C ASN A 305 0.33 -5.03 0.82
N SER A 306 -0.14 -5.29 2.04
CA SER A 306 0.22 -6.50 2.78
C SER A 306 -0.25 -7.78 2.08
N SER A 307 -1.36 -7.76 1.35
CA SER A 307 -1.91 -8.92 0.63
C SER A 307 -2.58 -8.51 -0.68
N PRO A 308 -2.53 -9.34 -1.75
CA PRO A 308 -3.31 -9.13 -2.98
C PRO A 308 -4.75 -9.65 -2.89
N ASN A 309 -5.17 -10.19 -1.75
CA ASN A 309 -6.51 -10.73 -1.58
C ASN A 309 -7.48 -9.61 -1.12
N PRO A 310 -8.54 -9.27 -1.92
CA PRO A 310 -9.49 -8.22 -1.57
C PRO A 310 -10.37 -8.52 -0.35
N LYS A 311 -10.13 -9.66 0.32
CA LYS A 311 -10.82 -10.09 1.54
C LYS A 311 -9.83 -10.57 2.62
N ASP A 312 -8.66 -9.93 2.68
CA ASP A 312 -7.64 -10.26 3.68
C ASP A 312 -7.81 -9.38 4.92
N PRO A 313 -8.23 -9.95 6.07
CA PRO A 313 -8.50 -9.17 7.28
C PRO A 313 -7.29 -8.39 7.80
N MET A 314 -6.06 -8.71 7.40
CA MET A 314 -4.87 -7.92 7.72
C MET A 314 -5.04 -6.45 7.34
N HIS A 315 -5.69 -6.16 6.20
CA HIS A 315 -5.92 -4.79 5.71
C HIS A 315 -6.71 -3.91 6.69
N ASP A 316 -7.57 -4.51 7.51
CA ASP A 316 -8.42 -3.79 8.45
C ASP A 316 -7.73 -3.53 9.80
N THR A 317 -6.63 -4.26 10.11
CA THR A 317 -6.03 -4.29 11.44
C THR A 317 -5.01 -3.18 11.68
N TYR A 318 -4.73 -2.88 12.97
CA TYR A 318 -3.69 -1.91 13.34
C TYR A 318 -2.28 -2.38 12.97
N GLN A 319 -2.04 -3.68 12.85
CA GLN A 319 -0.76 -4.23 12.40
C GLN A 319 -0.40 -3.80 10.98
N ASN A 320 -1.40 -3.58 10.12
CA ASN A 320 -1.16 -3.11 8.76
C ASN A 320 -0.58 -1.68 8.71
N ALA A 321 -0.86 -0.85 9.71
CA ALA A 321 -0.30 0.50 9.81
C ALA A 321 1.23 0.48 10.00
N SER A 322 1.72 -0.30 10.96
CA SER A 322 3.15 -0.46 11.21
C SER A 322 3.86 -1.20 10.08
N TYR A 323 3.19 -2.22 9.49
CA TYR A 323 3.68 -2.90 8.28
C TYR A 323 3.94 -1.91 7.14
N ALA A 324 2.96 -1.05 6.86
CA ALA A 324 3.09 -0.07 5.78
C ALA A 324 4.27 0.88 6.00
N LEU A 325 4.46 1.39 7.21
CA LEU A 325 5.59 2.26 7.55
C LEU A 325 6.95 1.54 7.41
N ASN A 326 7.03 0.28 7.86
CA ASN A 326 8.23 -0.54 7.72
C ASN A 326 8.63 -0.74 6.24
N VAL A 327 7.66 -1.05 5.37
CA VAL A 327 7.90 -1.19 3.93
C VAL A 327 8.36 0.14 3.32
N LEU A 328 7.64 1.22 3.57
CA LEU A 328 7.95 2.55 3.03
C LEU A 328 9.33 3.03 3.46
N LYS A 329 9.70 2.88 4.75
CA LYS A 329 11.03 3.27 5.27
C LYS A 329 12.17 2.55 4.55
N LYS A 330 12.00 1.27 4.24
CA LYS A 330 13.03 0.44 3.62
C LYS A 330 13.10 0.57 2.10
N THR A 331 12.13 1.26 1.48
CA THR A 331 12.03 1.38 0.02
C THR A 331 12.10 2.81 -0.49
N GLU A 332 12.01 3.81 0.38
CA GLU A 332 11.88 5.23 0.02
C GLU A 332 12.99 5.80 -0.90
N HIS A 333 14.15 5.14 -0.98
CA HIS A 333 15.27 5.55 -1.83
C HIS A 333 15.49 4.63 -3.04
N LEU A 334 14.63 3.62 -3.23
CA LEU A 334 14.76 2.61 -4.27
C LEU A 334 13.83 2.87 -5.46
N VAL A 335 12.75 3.60 -5.24
CA VAL A 335 11.66 3.81 -6.19
C VAL A 335 11.20 5.26 -6.22
N ASN A 336 10.46 5.63 -7.26
CA ASN A 336 9.89 6.96 -7.44
C ASN A 336 8.48 7.08 -6.87
N SER A 337 7.71 5.98 -6.81
CA SER A 337 6.43 5.93 -6.12
C SER A 337 6.11 4.55 -5.55
N MET A 338 5.30 4.56 -4.49
CA MET A 338 4.71 3.38 -3.85
C MET A 338 3.19 3.61 -3.79
N SER A 339 2.46 3.15 -4.82
CA SER A 339 1.01 3.31 -4.91
C SER A 339 0.28 2.31 -4.03
N TYR A 340 -0.18 2.75 -2.85
CA TYR A 340 -0.95 1.89 -1.94
C TYR A 340 -2.27 1.46 -2.59
N TRP A 341 -2.55 0.17 -2.63
CA TRP A 341 -3.74 -0.43 -3.18
C TRP A 341 -4.73 -0.77 -2.07
N THR A 342 -5.76 0.05 -1.79
CA THR A 342 -6.28 1.26 -2.43
C THR A 342 -6.59 2.36 -1.39
N PHE A 343 -7.08 3.54 -1.80
CA PHE A 343 -7.49 4.58 -0.84
C PHE A 343 -8.86 4.31 -0.19
N SER A 344 -9.72 3.54 -0.84
CA SER A 344 -11.12 3.31 -0.43
C SER A 344 -11.57 1.88 -0.69
N ASP A 345 -12.45 1.36 0.17
CA ASP A 345 -13.22 0.13 -0.03
C ASP A 345 -14.48 0.33 -0.92
N ILE A 346 -14.64 1.49 -1.55
CA ILE A 346 -15.47 1.61 -2.75
C ILE A 346 -14.66 0.93 -3.86
N PHE A 347 -14.82 -0.39 -3.95
CA PHE A 347 -13.95 -1.26 -4.73
C PHE A 347 -14.71 -2.54 -5.09
N GLU A 348 -14.91 -2.78 -6.39
CA GLU A 348 -15.90 -3.73 -6.89
C GLU A 348 -15.31 -4.89 -7.70
N GLU A 349 -14.03 -5.23 -7.57
CA GLU A 349 -13.45 -6.38 -8.31
C GLU A 349 -14.15 -7.70 -7.97
N ALA A 350 -14.41 -7.94 -6.69
CA ALA A 350 -15.14 -9.11 -6.19
C ALA A 350 -16.63 -8.83 -5.93
N GLY A 351 -17.17 -7.74 -6.52
CA GLY A 351 -18.47 -7.16 -6.22
C GLY A 351 -18.46 -6.24 -5.01
N PRO A 352 -19.58 -5.54 -4.72
CA PRO A 352 -19.70 -4.64 -3.59
C PRO A 352 -19.39 -5.33 -2.25
N PRO A 353 -18.80 -4.61 -1.27
CA PRO A 353 -18.52 -5.16 0.06
C PRO A 353 -19.78 -5.62 0.79
N VAL A 354 -19.72 -6.77 1.46
CA VAL A 354 -20.87 -7.37 2.17
C VAL A 354 -20.92 -6.99 3.65
N THR A 355 -19.83 -6.49 4.20
CA THR A 355 -19.72 -6.02 5.60
C THR A 355 -18.84 -4.78 5.66
N PRO A 356 -18.97 -3.93 6.71
CA PRO A 356 -18.18 -2.70 6.86
C PRO A 356 -16.65 -2.94 6.87
N PHE A 357 -16.22 -4.03 7.53
CA PHE A 357 -14.84 -4.49 7.56
C PHE A 357 -14.81 -5.92 7.00
N HIS A 358 -14.43 -6.04 5.75
CA HIS A 358 -14.41 -7.30 5.00
C HIS A 358 -13.00 -7.70 4.57
N GLY A 359 -11.98 -6.98 5.04
CA GLY A 359 -10.59 -7.17 4.60
C GLY A 359 -10.28 -6.48 3.28
N GLY A 360 -11.06 -5.48 2.88
CA GLY A 360 -10.84 -4.67 1.68
C GLY A 360 -9.52 -3.88 1.74
N PHE A 361 -9.00 -3.53 0.58
CA PHE A 361 -7.70 -2.86 0.43
C PHE A 361 -7.68 -1.42 0.97
N GLY A 362 -8.83 -0.78 1.09
CA GLY A 362 -8.97 0.66 1.32
C GLY A 362 -8.33 1.17 2.60
N LEU A 363 -7.79 2.37 2.55
CA LEU A 363 -7.49 3.17 3.75
C LEU A 363 -8.78 3.59 4.47
N LEU A 364 -9.87 3.70 3.73
CA LEU A 364 -11.21 4.03 4.19
C LEU A 364 -12.17 2.88 3.86
N THR A 365 -13.09 2.55 4.77
CA THR A 365 -14.19 1.62 4.47
C THR A 365 -15.19 2.24 3.49
N LEU A 366 -16.13 1.44 2.98
CA LEU A 366 -17.25 1.94 2.16
C LEU A 366 -18.00 3.11 2.84
N GLN A 367 -18.17 3.06 4.18
CA GLN A 367 -18.80 4.10 4.98
C GLN A 367 -17.90 5.31 5.28
N GLY A 368 -16.67 5.35 4.73
CA GLY A 368 -15.69 6.39 5.01
C GLY A 368 -15.12 6.35 6.43
N ILE A 369 -15.15 5.18 7.09
CA ILE A 369 -14.47 4.97 8.37
C ILE A 369 -12.97 4.83 8.10
N LYS A 370 -12.15 5.59 8.81
CA LYS A 370 -10.68 5.53 8.72
C LYS A 370 -10.16 4.24 9.33
N LYS A 371 -9.43 3.44 8.56
CA LYS A 371 -8.70 2.27 9.08
C LYS A 371 -7.37 2.69 9.71
N PRO A 372 -6.73 1.87 10.53
CA PRO A 372 -5.45 2.23 11.16
C PRO A 372 -4.36 2.68 10.19
N THR A 373 -4.25 2.06 9.01
CA THR A 373 -3.28 2.42 7.97
C THR A 373 -3.50 3.84 7.42
N TYR A 374 -4.73 4.35 7.43
CA TYR A 374 -5.00 5.75 7.09
C TYR A 374 -4.22 6.72 7.97
N TYR A 375 -4.12 6.42 9.28
CA TYR A 375 -3.36 7.25 10.23
C TYR A 375 -1.87 7.17 9.99
N ALA A 376 -1.32 6.01 9.61
CA ALA A 376 0.08 5.90 9.22
C ALA A 376 0.43 6.87 8.08
N TYR A 377 -0.40 6.92 7.03
CA TYR A 377 -0.23 7.86 5.92
C TYR A 377 -0.46 9.32 6.31
N LYS A 378 -1.48 9.58 7.13
CA LYS A 378 -1.74 10.93 7.65
C LYS A 378 -0.57 11.45 8.50
N PHE A 379 0.02 10.61 9.32
CA PHE A 379 1.18 10.96 10.14
C PHE A 379 2.42 11.19 9.27
N LEU A 380 2.63 10.38 8.24
CA LEU A 380 3.66 10.64 7.24
C LEU A 380 3.51 12.03 6.60
N ASN A 381 2.30 12.40 6.20
CA ASN A 381 2.05 13.74 5.64
C ASN A 381 2.26 14.87 6.67
N GLY A 382 2.10 14.59 7.94
CA GLY A 382 2.33 15.55 9.02
C GLY A 382 3.80 15.85 9.35
N LEU A 383 4.75 15.09 8.76
CA LEU A 383 6.18 15.33 8.91
C LEU A 383 6.64 16.52 8.05
N GLY A 384 7.57 17.32 8.55
CA GLY A 384 8.22 18.38 7.79
C GLY A 384 9.14 17.84 6.69
N ASP A 385 9.54 18.72 5.75
CA ASP A 385 10.32 18.36 4.57
C ASP A 385 11.82 18.15 4.86
N THR A 386 12.28 18.52 6.05
CA THR A 386 13.69 18.36 6.46
C THR A 386 13.81 17.22 7.47
N GLU A 387 14.35 16.08 7.03
CA GLU A 387 14.61 14.93 7.90
C GLU A 387 15.88 15.15 8.73
N LEU A 388 15.78 14.91 10.03
CA LEU A 388 16.89 14.90 10.98
C LEU A 388 17.48 13.48 10.99
N LYS A 389 18.77 13.35 10.69
CA LYS A 389 19.41 12.03 10.58
C LYS A 389 19.46 11.32 11.93
N ASN A 390 19.11 10.06 11.94
CA ASN A 390 19.22 9.16 13.09
C ASN A 390 19.45 7.72 12.62
N GLU A 391 19.90 6.85 13.52
CA GLU A 391 20.22 5.45 13.25
C GLU A 391 19.05 4.48 13.54
N ASP A 392 17.92 4.99 14.03
CA ASP A 392 16.77 4.16 14.33
C ASP A 392 16.04 3.76 13.04
N ALA A 393 15.96 2.46 12.77
CA ALA A 393 15.41 1.91 11.54
C ALA A 393 13.87 2.04 11.41
N SER A 394 13.18 2.36 12.51
CA SER A 394 11.71 2.41 12.57
C SER A 394 11.25 3.80 13.02
N SER A 395 11.90 4.84 12.49
CA SER A 395 11.51 6.23 12.74
C SER A 395 11.84 7.17 11.60
N TRP A 396 11.07 8.27 11.52
CA TRP A 396 11.42 9.51 10.86
C TRP A 396 11.31 10.64 11.87
N VAL A 397 12.33 11.45 11.99
CA VAL A 397 12.29 12.69 12.75
C VAL A 397 12.54 13.84 11.79
N CYS A 398 11.66 14.81 11.77
CA CYS A 398 11.71 15.90 10.81
C CYS A 398 11.56 17.25 11.49
N LYS A 399 11.89 18.31 10.78
CA LYS A 399 11.50 19.68 11.11
C LYS A 399 10.82 20.34 9.92
N ASP A 400 9.84 21.19 10.22
CA ASP A 400 9.20 22.03 9.23
C ASP A 400 9.96 23.35 9.00
N LYS A 401 9.48 24.18 8.07
CA LYS A 401 10.05 25.50 7.76
C LYS A 401 10.05 26.48 8.93
N ASN A 402 9.20 26.25 9.94
CA ASN A 402 9.11 27.08 11.14
C ASN A 402 10.04 26.57 12.27
N GLY A 403 10.75 25.45 12.02
CA GLY A 403 11.62 24.81 13.01
C GLY A 403 10.88 23.98 14.06
N ASN A 404 9.59 23.69 13.87
CA ASN A 404 8.86 22.73 14.69
C ASN A 404 9.38 21.31 14.41
N ILE A 405 9.36 20.46 15.43
CA ILE A 405 9.87 19.08 15.33
C ILE A 405 8.68 18.11 15.22
N GLN A 406 8.76 17.16 14.29
CA GLN A 406 7.81 16.07 14.15
C GLN A 406 8.58 14.75 14.18
N ALA A 407 8.12 13.81 14.98
CA ALA A 407 8.66 12.45 15.05
C ALA A 407 7.56 11.43 14.78
N LEU A 408 7.79 10.58 13.81
CA LEU A 408 6.98 9.41 13.53
C LEU A 408 7.83 8.18 13.80
N PHE A 409 7.42 7.33 14.75
CA PHE A 409 8.16 6.12 15.09
C PHE A 409 7.17 4.99 15.46
N TRP A 410 7.58 3.77 15.17
CA TRP A 410 6.70 2.61 15.33
C TRP A 410 7.48 1.38 15.81
N ASP A 411 6.73 0.43 16.37
CA ASP A 411 7.17 -0.95 16.44
C ASP A 411 6.60 -1.72 15.24
N TYR A 412 7.39 -2.64 14.71
CA TYR A 412 6.90 -3.60 13.73
C TYR A 412 7.21 -5.01 14.21
N THR A 413 6.20 -5.66 14.73
CA THR A 413 6.23 -7.08 15.11
C THR A 413 5.29 -7.85 14.18
N LEU A 414 5.85 -8.71 13.36
CA LEU A 414 5.06 -9.59 12.50
C LEU A 414 4.46 -10.71 13.33
N LEU A 415 3.16 -10.64 13.57
CA LEU A 415 2.39 -11.61 14.34
C LEU A 415 1.73 -12.62 13.39
N SER A 416 2.49 -13.44 12.70
CA SER A 416 1.95 -14.53 11.89
C SER A 416 2.62 -15.83 12.29
N PRO A 417 1.93 -16.69 13.05
CA PRO A 417 2.44 -18.04 13.30
C PRO A 417 2.58 -18.78 11.97
N ASP A 418 3.66 -19.56 11.79
CA ASP A 418 3.96 -20.30 10.55
C ASP A 418 2.83 -21.23 10.10
N SER A 419 1.94 -21.62 11.02
CA SER A 419 0.80 -22.52 10.77
C SER A 419 -0.54 -21.82 10.56
N SER A 420 -0.60 -20.47 10.59
CA SER A 420 -1.86 -19.72 10.46
C SER A 420 -1.96 -18.97 9.15
N TYR A 421 -3.16 -18.98 8.58
CA TYR A 421 -3.52 -18.15 7.43
C TYR A 421 -4.01 -16.78 7.88
N ASN A 422 -3.82 -15.76 7.05
CA ASN A 422 -4.29 -14.40 7.36
C ASN A 422 -5.78 -14.38 7.70
N GLN A 423 -6.62 -15.14 6.97
CA GLN A 423 -8.06 -15.24 7.18
C GLN A 423 -8.46 -15.78 8.58
N GLN A 424 -7.62 -16.60 9.19
CA GLN A 424 -7.84 -17.13 10.54
C GLN A 424 -7.24 -16.20 11.60
N PHE A 425 -6.02 -15.75 11.36
CA PHE A 425 -5.24 -15.02 12.35
C PHE A 425 -5.77 -13.59 12.54
N TYR A 426 -5.88 -12.81 11.46
CA TYR A 426 -6.24 -11.39 11.53
C TYR A 426 -7.75 -11.11 11.58
N SER A 427 -8.61 -12.11 11.47
CA SER A 427 -10.07 -11.94 11.61
C SER A 427 -10.54 -11.75 13.07
N ARG A 428 -9.67 -11.92 14.05
CA ARG A 428 -9.94 -11.84 15.47
C ARG A 428 -9.29 -10.60 16.10
N ILE A 429 -9.73 -10.24 17.31
CA ILE A 429 -9.05 -9.24 18.12
C ILE A 429 -7.71 -9.83 18.59
N ILE A 430 -6.61 -9.15 18.32
CA ILE A 430 -5.26 -9.53 18.72
C ILE A 430 -4.72 -8.44 19.64
N PRO A 431 -4.70 -8.64 20.98
CA PRO A 431 -4.14 -7.67 21.90
C PRO A 431 -2.62 -7.52 21.72
N SER A 432 -2.13 -6.28 21.74
CA SER A 432 -0.70 -5.99 21.67
C SER A 432 -0.02 -6.15 23.04
N ARG A 433 1.22 -6.65 23.06
CA ARG A 433 2.06 -6.77 24.27
C ARG A 433 2.85 -5.48 24.50
N ASN A 434 3.18 -5.21 25.76
CA ASN A 434 4.08 -4.10 26.13
C ASN A 434 5.52 -4.49 25.78
N LEU A 435 6.25 -3.60 25.11
CA LEU A 435 7.65 -3.77 24.71
C LEU A 435 8.61 -2.92 25.55
N GLY A 436 8.07 -2.16 26.53
CA GLY A 436 8.85 -1.24 27.35
C GLY A 436 8.91 0.17 26.77
N ASN A 437 9.97 0.90 27.13
CA ASN A 437 10.06 2.33 26.85
C ASN A 437 10.90 2.65 25.61
N VAL A 438 10.46 3.66 24.85
CA VAL A 438 11.25 4.34 23.83
C VAL A 438 11.69 5.70 24.37
N ILE A 439 13.00 5.94 24.39
CA ILE A 439 13.60 7.22 24.78
C ILE A 439 13.79 8.05 23.51
N PHE A 440 13.03 9.13 23.37
CA PHE A 440 13.19 10.13 22.31
C PHE A 440 14.05 11.27 22.81
N SER A 441 15.18 11.52 22.16
CA SER A 441 16.16 12.53 22.56
C SER A 441 16.63 13.34 21.36
N VAL A 442 16.50 14.68 21.46
CA VAL A 442 17.01 15.62 20.46
C VAL A 442 17.95 16.59 21.13
N ILE A 443 19.15 16.75 20.59
CA ILE A 443 20.13 17.76 21.02
C ILE A 443 20.16 18.95 20.06
N ASN A 444 20.77 20.05 20.50
CA ASN A 444 20.88 21.31 19.74
C ASN A 444 19.52 21.97 19.39
N VAL A 445 18.45 21.62 20.11
CA VAL A 445 17.13 22.22 19.92
C VAL A 445 17.15 23.67 20.44
N PRO A 446 16.56 24.64 19.73
CA PRO A 446 16.44 26.01 20.23
C PRO A 446 15.71 26.04 21.58
N ASN A 447 16.30 26.74 22.59
CA ASN A 447 15.67 26.88 23.90
C ASN A 447 14.31 27.58 23.80
N GLY A 448 13.39 27.25 24.70
CA GLY A 448 12.06 27.83 24.79
C GLY A 448 10.98 26.86 25.21
N LYS A 449 9.73 27.33 25.17
CA LYS A 449 8.55 26.50 25.44
C LYS A 449 8.02 25.92 24.13
N TYR A 450 7.60 24.67 24.20
CA TYR A 450 7.01 23.93 23.09
C TYR A 450 5.69 23.32 23.53
N LYS A 451 4.67 23.39 22.67
CA LYS A 451 3.47 22.59 22.82
C LYS A 451 3.73 21.23 22.17
N MET A 452 3.70 20.18 22.98
CA MET A 452 3.79 18.79 22.49
C MET A 452 2.39 18.23 22.26
N LEU A 453 2.18 17.62 21.10
CA LEU A 453 1.02 16.80 20.78
C LEU A 453 1.50 15.38 20.47
N VAL A 454 0.80 14.38 21.00
CA VAL A 454 1.05 12.97 20.70
C VAL A 454 -0.23 12.35 20.14
N SER A 455 -0.18 11.89 18.92
CA SER A 455 -1.21 11.08 18.29
C SER A 455 -0.68 9.66 18.07
N ARG A 456 -1.56 8.68 18.11
CA ARG A 456 -1.15 7.28 18.02
C ARG A 456 -2.16 6.46 17.23
N THR A 457 -1.70 5.44 16.50
CA THR A 457 -2.53 4.32 16.05
C THR A 457 -1.90 3.01 16.52
N GLY A 458 -2.71 2.08 16.98
CA GLY A 458 -2.29 0.81 17.57
C GLY A 458 -3.50 0.15 18.23
N PHE A 459 -3.28 -0.90 19.01
CA PHE A 459 -4.39 -1.62 19.66
C PHE A 459 -5.29 -0.69 20.50
N LYS A 460 -6.58 -0.60 20.14
CA LYS A 460 -7.60 0.28 20.74
C LYS A 460 -7.28 1.78 20.69
N LYS A 461 -6.40 2.20 19.75
CA LYS A 461 -6.09 3.61 19.52
C LYS A 461 -6.17 3.91 18.03
N ASN A 462 -7.11 4.72 17.62
CA ASN A 462 -7.43 4.91 16.21
C ASN A 462 -7.52 3.56 15.45
N ASP A 463 -8.13 2.57 16.13
CA ASP A 463 -8.28 1.18 15.73
C ASP A 463 -9.78 0.87 15.54
N SER A 464 -10.27 1.29 14.39
CA SER A 464 -11.67 1.15 14.01
C SER A 464 -12.10 -0.32 13.88
N PHE A 465 -11.20 -1.22 13.49
CA PHE A 465 -11.50 -2.64 13.36
C PHE A 465 -11.74 -3.30 14.72
N THR A 466 -10.87 -3.06 15.71
CA THR A 466 -11.10 -3.57 17.07
C THR A 466 -12.40 -3.02 17.65
N ALA A 467 -12.70 -1.72 17.47
CA ALA A 467 -13.97 -1.14 17.91
C ALA A 467 -15.18 -1.81 17.24
N TYR A 468 -15.12 -2.08 15.94
CA TYR A 468 -16.15 -2.83 15.22
C TYR A 468 -16.31 -4.27 15.73
N LYS A 469 -15.19 -4.97 16.00
CA LYS A 469 -15.22 -6.34 16.54
C LYS A 469 -15.81 -6.40 17.96
N GLU A 470 -15.48 -5.43 18.81
CA GLU A 470 -16.03 -5.32 20.17
C GLU A 470 -17.54 -5.00 20.17
N MET A 471 -18.04 -4.39 19.11
CA MET A 471 -19.48 -4.13 18.88
C MET A 471 -20.24 -5.39 18.40
N GLY A 472 -19.57 -6.54 18.28
CA GLY A 472 -20.15 -7.80 17.79
C GLY A 472 -20.07 -7.99 16.28
N ALA A 473 -19.30 -7.16 15.56
CA ALA A 473 -19.07 -7.27 14.12
C ALA A 473 -20.38 -7.39 13.29
N PRO A 474 -21.32 -6.45 13.41
CA PRO A 474 -22.59 -6.52 12.70
C PRO A 474 -22.39 -6.48 11.18
N THR A 475 -23.22 -7.20 10.43
CA THR A 475 -23.16 -7.22 8.96
C THR A 475 -23.49 -5.86 8.33
N SER A 476 -24.28 -5.04 9.01
CA SER A 476 -24.56 -3.65 8.66
C SER A 476 -24.56 -2.78 9.91
N LEU A 477 -24.09 -1.54 9.77
CA LEU A 477 -24.05 -0.58 10.89
C LEU A 477 -25.31 0.28 10.90
N SER A 478 -25.89 0.47 12.09
CA SER A 478 -26.80 1.60 12.29
C SER A 478 -26.01 2.92 12.28
N VAL A 479 -26.68 4.03 12.07
CA VAL A 479 -26.06 5.37 12.09
C VAL A 479 -25.30 5.61 13.40
N ASN A 480 -25.88 5.21 14.54
CA ASN A 480 -25.23 5.37 15.84
C ASN A 480 -23.97 4.51 16.00
N GLN A 481 -23.98 3.28 15.48
CA GLN A 481 -22.80 2.41 15.49
C GLN A 481 -21.68 2.97 14.61
N GLU A 482 -22.02 3.46 13.42
CA GLU A 482 -21.06 4.10 12.52
C GLU A 482 -20.42 5.34 13.17
N LEU A 483 -21.23 6.21 13.78
CA LEU A 483 -20.74 7.39 14.51
C LEU A 483 -19.85 6.99 15.69
N ALA A 484 -20.19 5.94 16.43
CA ALA A 484 -19.39 5.44 17.55
C ALA A 484 -18.01 4.96 17.10
N ILE A 485 -17.93 4.20 15.99
CA ILE A 485 -16.64 3.75 15.42
C ILE A 485 -15.83 4.94 14.90
N LYS A 486 -16.46 5.87 14.17
CA LYS A 486 -15.80 7.09 13.69
C LYS A 486 -15.22 7.93 14.82
N LYS A 487 -15.94 8.01 15.97
CA LYS A 487 -15.47 8.70 17.17
C LYS A 487 -14.31 7.96 17.85
N ALA A 488 -14.35 6.63 17.92
CA ALA A 488 -13.26 5.80 18.48
C ALA A 488 -11.96 5.90 17.65
N SER A 489 -12.07 6.36 16.40
CA SER A 489 -10.96 6.53 15.45
C SER A 489 -11.00 7.91 14.77
N ASP A 490 -11.14 8.99 15.55
CA ASP A 490 -11.23 10.35 15.02
C ASP A 490 -9.88 11.05 14.78
N GLY A 491 -8.78 10.46 15.29
CA GLY A 491 -7.43 11.00 15.16
C GLY A 491 -7.08 12.07 16.19
N THR A 492 -7.90 12.25 17.23
CA THR A 492 -7.61 13.17 18.32
C THR A 492 -6.30 12.79 19.02
N ALA A 493 -5.50 13.81 19.37
CA ALA A 493 -4.23 13.60 20.07
C ALA A 493 -4.47 13.01 21.47
N ASP A 494 -3.72 11.96 21.82
CA ASP A 494 -3.78 11.32 23.14
C ASP A 494 -3.23 12.22 24.25
N ILE A 495 -2.20 13.03 23.92
CA ILE A 495 -1.50 13.91 24.87
C ILE A 495 -1.36 15.29 24.25
N SER A 496 -1.62 16.33 25.07
CA SER A 496 -1.34 17.73 24.74
C SER A 496 -0.76 18.39 25.99
N GLU A 497 0.54 18.72 25.98
CA GLU A 497 1.22 19.31 27.13
C GLU A 497 2.28 20.35 26.72
N MET A 498 2.69 21.17 27.68
CA MET A 498 3.80 22.11 27.50
C MET A 498 5.11 21.50 27.95
N VAL A 499 6.14 21.63 27.11
CA VAL A 499 7.51 21.15 27.36
C VAL A 499 8.47 22.32 27.30
N GLU A 500 9.38 22.40 28.25
CA GLU A 500 10.42 23.44 28.27
C GLU A 500 11.75 22.83 27.81
N VAL A 501 12.38 23.43 26.79
CA VAL A 501 13.73 23.08 26.32
C VAL A 501 14.72 24.04 26.94
N LYS A 502 15.66 23.50 27.75
CA LYS A 502 16.78 24.20 28.37
C LYS A 502 18.10 23.54 28.00
N GLY A 503 19.14 24.30 27.74
CA GLY A 503 20.44 23.76 27.35
C GLY A 503 20.45 22.99 26.03
N GLY A 504 19.49 23.29 25.15
CA GLY A 504 19.39 22.67 23.83
C GLY A 504 19.00 21.19 23.84
N ARG A 505 18.43 20.66 24.93
CA ARG A 505 18.05 19.25 25.05
C ARG A 505 16.55 19.10 25.21
N LEU A 506 15.97 18.23 24.38
CA LEU A 506 14.58 17.77 24.46
C LEU A 506 14.62 16.26 24.66
N MET A 507 14.01 15.75 25.72
CA MET A 507 13.93 14.31 25.99
C MET A 507 12.53 13.96 26.47
N LYS A 508 11.98 12.86 25.92
CA LYS A 508 10.69 12.28 26.30
C LYS A 508 10.78 10.76 26.28
N ILE A 509 9.95 10.13 27.10
CA ILE A 509 9.86 8.67 27.21
C ILE A 509 8.42 8.30 26.85
N PHE A 510 8.29 7.28 25.98
CA PHE A 510 7.00 6.76 25.52
C PHE A 510 6.96 5.25 25.80
N GLU A 511 5.87 4.78 26.39
CA GLU A 511 5.60 3.35 26.52
C GLU A 511 5.14 2.80 25.17
N MET A 512 5.88 1.83 24.62
CA MET A 512 5.64 1.22 23.32
C MET A 512 5.00 -0.15 23.47
N ARG A 513 3.99 -0.42 22.67
CA ARG A 513 3.41 -1.75 22.50
C ARG A 513 3.67 -2.27 21.10
N GLU A 514 3.50 -3.59 20.89
CA GLU A 514 3.62 -4.21 19.56
C GLU A 514 2.73 -3.50 18.55
N ASN A 515 3.33 -3.14 17.42
CA ASN A 515 2.69 -2.48 16.29
C ASN A 515 2.05 -1.12 16.60
N ASP A 516 2.44 -0.46 17.70
CA ASP A 516 2.08 0.94 17.93
C ASP A 516 2.82 1.85 16.93
N VAL A 517 2.13 2.88 16.48
CA VAL A 517 2.66 3.97 15.66
C VAL A 517 2.42 5.27 16.38
N PHE A 518 3.49 5.97 16.75
CA PHE A 518 3.46 7.27 17.41
C PHE A 518 3.78 8.40 16.44
N PHE A 519 2.97 9.44 16.47
CA PHE A 519 3.25 10.72 15.83
C PHE A 519 3.31 11.81 16.87
N VAL A 520 4.52 12.35 17.09
CA VAL A 520 4.80 13.35 18.13
C VAL A 520 5.22 14.65 17.46
N GLN A 521 4.56 15.74 17.84
CA GLN A 521 4.81 17.06 17.29
C GLN A 521 5.18 18.04 18.41
N PHE A 522 6.20 18.85 18.18
CA PHE A 522 6.62 19.93 19.10
C PHE A 522 6.54 21.26 18.37
N PHE A 523 5.57 22.05 18.72
CA PHE A 523 5.35 23.40 18.20
C PHE A 523 5.98 24.43 19.11
N LYS A 524 6.96 25.20 18.61
CA LYS A 524 7.59 26.25 19.37
C LYS A 524 6.57 27.37 19.66
N VAL A 525 6.38 27.68 20.93
CA VAL A 525 5.51 28.79 21.34
C VAL A 525 6.29 30.08 21.15
N GLN A 526 5.75 31.00 20.34
CA GLN A 526 6.29 32.33 20.18
C GLN A 526 6.04 33.09 21.49
N LYS A 527 7.00 33.93 21.89
CA LYS A 527 6.88 34.80 23.09
C LYS A 527 5.82 35.87 22.88
#